data_b86c04331ed636b52000c92f3c6cde6d
#
_entry.id   b86c04331ed636b52000c92f3c6cde6d
#
_cell.length_a   1.000
_cell.length_b   1.000
_cell.length_c   1.000
_cell.angle_alpha   90.00
_cell.angle_beta   90.00
_cell.angle_gamma   90.00
#
_symmetry.space_group_name_H-M   'P 1'
#
loop_
_entity.id
_entity.type
_entity.pdbx_description
1 polymer ?
#
loop_
_entity_poly.entity_id
_entity_poly.type
_entity_poly.pdbx_seq_one_letter_code
_entity_poly.pdbx_strand_id
1 'polypeptide(L)'
;STPPNGSVVLAITGDEEGPAKDGTLALLDWMKANKEVMDVCLVGEPTCPDEMGQMIKIGRRGSLNAHFTVVGLQGHSAYPHRAKNPLPAMARLIDQLSTSELDQGTKHFDASTVAVVNIDTGNPATNVIPAQSSATVNIRFNDAHSGKSITDWLKQHTDDIINTFGVDINTKIHISGESFITPPGTFSNLVARAVQVETNREPVLSTSGGTSDARFVQHHCPVVEFGLVGKTMHQVDERVEIAHIHKLKSIYTRILSDYFT
;
A
#
# COMPACT_ATOMS: atom_id res chain seq x y z
N SER A 1 6.39 -37.30 15.39
CA SER A 1 5.26 -36.47 14.94
C SER A 1 4.62 -37.14 13.74
N THR A 2 3.32 -37.25 13.74
CA THR A 2 2.54 -37.75 12.59
C THR A 2 2.68 -36.73 11.47
N PRO A 3 2.94 -37.14 10.20
CA PRO A 3 2.94 -36.22 9.09
C PRO A 3 1.58 -35.56 8.92
N PRO A 4 1.51 -34.30 8.48
CA PRO A 4 0.24 -33.61 8.28
C PRO A 4 -0.59 -34.34 7.21
N ASN A 5 -1.91 -34.30 7.35
CA ASN A 5 -2.83 -34.76 6.31
C ASN A 5 -2.94 -33.66 5.22
N GLY A 6 -1.90 -33.48 4.46
CA GLY A 6 -1.75 -32.42 3.47
C GLY A 6 -0.30 -32.02 3.25
N SER A 7 -0.09 -30.87 2.66
CA SER A 7 1.23 -30.32 2.35
C SER A 7 1.46 -28.97 2.99
N VAL A 8 2.68 -28.72 3.47
CA VAL A 8 3.14 -27.41 3.90
C VAL A 8 4.21 -26.95 2.92
N VAL A 9 3.98 -25.81 2.28
CA VAL A 9 4.94 -25.17 1.37
C VAL A 9 5.49 -23.93 2.05
N LEU A 10 6.82 -23.83 2.16
CA LEU A 10 7.51 -22.63 2.59
C LEU A 10 8.04 -21.90 1.36
N ALA A 11 7.39 -20.79 1.01
CA ALA A 11 7.82 -19.89 -0.04
C ALA A 11 8.75 -18.81 0.54
N ILE A 12 9.95 -18.68 0.00
CA ILE A 12 10.92 -17.65 0.40
C ILE A 12 11.22 -16.82 -0.83
N THR A 13 10.88 -15.53 -0.75
CA THR A 13 11.03 -14.57 -1.84
C THR A 13 11.91 -13.39 -1.39
N GLY A 14 12.61 -12.74 -2.32
CA GLY A 14 13.56 -11.67 -2.02
C GLY A 14 13.32 -10.39 -2.82
N ASP A 15 12.14 -10.22 -3.47
CA ASP A 15 11.83 -9.07 -4.35
C ASP A 15 10.68 -8.20 -3.83
N GLU A 16 10.23 -8.41 -2.58
CA GLU A 16 9.07 -7.70 -2.02
C GLU A 16 9.34 -6.20 -1.87
N GLU A 17 10.52 -5.83 -1.39
CA GLU A 17 10.98 -4.44 -1.22
C GLU A 17 11.52 -3.83 -2.53
N GLY A 18 11.47 -4.56 -3.62
CA GLY A 18 11.97 -4.16 -4.92
C GLY A 18 10.88 -3.99 -5.98
N PRO A 19 11.19 -4.33 -7.26
CA PRO A 19 10.22 -4.25 -8.35
C PRO A 19 9.06 -5.22 -8.25
N ALA A 20 9.11 -6.22 -7.37
CA ALA A 20 8.12 -7.27 -7.13
C ALA A 20 7.74 -8.05 -8.41
N LYS A 21 8.73 -8.43 -9.21
CA LYS A 21 8.54 -9.13 -10.49
C LYS A 21 8.99 -10.60 -10.44
N ASP A 22 10.18 -10.83 -9.85
CA ASP A 22 10.87 -12.11 -9.88
C ASP A 22 10.73 -12.92 -8.58
N GLY A 23 10.00 -12.36 -7.59
CA GLY A 23 9.68 -12.99 -6.31
C GLY A 23 8.36 -13.76 -6.33
N THR A 24 7.41 -13.30 -5.54
CA THR A 24 6.10 -13.95 -5.33
C THR A 24 5.32 -14.13 -6.62
N LEU A 25 5.31 -13.15 -7.53
CA LEU A 25 4.63 -13.28 -8.83
C LEU A 25 5.19 -14.45 -9.64
N ALA A 26 6.53 -14.52 -9.79
CA ALA A 26 7.17 -15.62 -10.53
C ALA A 26 6.90 -16.97 -9.89
N LEU A 27 6.86 -17.05 -8.55
CA LEU A 27 6.51 -18.27 -7.82
C LEU A 27 5.05 -18.69 -8.08
N LEU A 28 4.11 -17.76 -8.05
CA LEU A 28 2.70 -18.03 -8.33
C LEU A 28 2.48 -18.50 -9.77
N ASP A 29 3.20 -17.91 -10.74
CA ASP A 29 3.17 -18.34 -12.13
C ASP A 29 3.75 -19.76 -12.29
N TRP A 30 4.84 -20.06 -11.59
CA TRP A 30 5.42 -21.41 -11.57
C TRP A 30 4.46 -22.43 -10.96
N MET A 31 3.83 -22.10 -9.82
CA MET A 31 2.82 -22.96 -9.18
C MET A 31 1.66 -23.27 -10.12
N LYS A 32 1.12 -22.22 -10.78
CA LYS A 32 0.06 -22.37 -11.78
C LYS A 32 0.48 -23.29 -12.93
N ALA A 33 1.69 -23.12 -13.47
CA ALA A 33 2.21 -23.94 -14.56
C ALA A 33 2.39 -25.41 -14.14
N ASN A 34 2.70 -25.68 -12.87
CA ASN A 34 2.89 -27.01 -12.31
C ASN A 34 1.61 -27.58 -11.66
N LYS A 35 0.49 -26.87 -11.73
CA LYS A 35 -0.81 -27.25 -11.14
C LYS A 35 -0.76 -27.42 -9.61
N GLU A 36 0.13 -26.68 -8.97
CA GLU A 36 0.15 -26.58 -7.52
C GLU A 36 -0.98 -25.69 -7.03
N VAL A 37 -1.75 -26.16 -6.05
CA VAL A 37 -2.91 -25.47 -5.52
C VAL A 37 -2.67 -25.13 -4.06
N MET A 38 -2.97 -23.92 -3.67
CA MET A 38 -2.97 -23.47 -2.28
C MET A 38 -4.41 -23.41 -1.77
N ASP A 39 -4.68 -24.02 -0.61
CA ASP A 39 -5.96 -23.87 0.08
C ASP A 39 -6.02 -22.56 0.89
N VAL A 40 -4.92 -22.20 1.54
CA VAL A 40 -4.74 -20.97 2.32
C VAL A 40 -3.27 -20.54 2.29
N CYS A 41 -3.02 -19.26 2.57
CA CYS A 41 -1.67 -18.72 2.70
C CYS A 41 -1.54 -17.85 3.96
N LEU A 42 -0.46 -18.06 4.72
CA LEU A 42 -0.02 -17.17 5.79
C LEU A 42 1.25 -16.46 5.36
N VAL A 43 1.18 -15.13 5.25
CA VAL A 43 2.35 -14.29 4.91
C VAL A 43 3.00 -13.78 6.18
N GLY A 44 4.32 -13.95 6.28
CA GLY A 44 5.13 -13.64 7.46
C GLY A 44 5.56 -12.18 7.56
N GLU A 45 4.64 -11.25 7.41
CA GLU A 45 4.89 -9.80 7.53
C GLU A 45 4.94 -9.32 8.98
N PRO A 46 5.73 -8.30 9.32
CA PRO A 46 5.70 -7.64 10.62
C PRO A 46 4.37 -6.89 10.81
N THR A 47 3.37 -7.56 11.37
CA THR A 47 2.02 -7.02 11.49
C THR A 47 1.73 -6.35 12.83
N CYS A 48 2.49 -6.69 13.87
CA CYS A 48 2.25 -6.18 15.22
C CYS A 48 2.96 -4.83 15.42
N PRO A 49 2.23 -3.75 15.80
CA PRO A 49 2.85 -2.43 15.95
C PRO A 49 3.84 -2.36 17.14
N ASP A 50 3.46 -2.81 18.31
CA ASP A 50 4.26 -2.64 19.55
C ASP A 50 4.55 -3.94 20.28
N GLU A 51 3.59 -4.88 20.30
CA GLU A 51 3.69 -6.14 21.04
C GLU A 51 3.16 -7.31 20.21
N MET A 52 3.75 -8.48 20.42
CA MET A 52 3.33 -9.71 19.76
C MET A 52 1.84 -10.01 20.02
N GLY A 53 1.13 -10.34 18.94
CA GLY A 53 -0.27 -10.72 18.99
C GLY A 53 -1.27 -9.57 18.95
N GLN A 54 -0.83 -8.33 18.76
CA GLN A 54 -1.75 -7.18 18.69
C GLN A 54 -2.60 -7.19 17.43
N MET A 55 -2.06 -7.64 16.30
CA MET A 55 -2.71 -7.41 15.01
C MET A 55 -2.42 -8.50 13.99
N ILE A 56 -3.47 -8.88 13.26
CA ILE A 56 -3.43 -9.74 12.09
C ILE A 56 -3.91 -8.90 10.90
N LYS A 57 -3.23 -8.96 9.76
CA LYS A 57 -3.71 -8.31 8.54
C LYS A 57 -4.56 -9.30 7.73
N ILE A 58 -5.78 -8.86 7.41
CA ILE A 58 -6.72 -9.60 6.58
C ILE A 58 -6.95 -8.92 5.23
N GLY A 59 -6.23 -7.83 4.97
CA GLY A 59 -6.30 -7.05 3.74
C GLY A 59 -5.36 -5.87 3.79
N ARG A 60 -5.23 -5.18 2.68
CA ARG A 60 -4.39 -3.98 2.54
C ARG A 60 -5.09 -2.94 1.69
N ARG A 61 -4.85 -1.65 1.98
CA ARG A 61 -5.29 -0.56 1.12
C ARG A 61 -4.54 -0.60 -0.20
N GLY A 62 -5.20 -0.14 -1.27
CA GLY A 62 -4.55 0.15 -2.53
C GLY A 62 -3.58 1.33 -2.40
N SER A 63 -2.66 1.42 -3.34
CA SER A 63 -1.64 2.47 -3.38
C SER A 63 -1.43 2.97 -4.79
N LEU A 64 -1.51 4.30 -4.95
CA LEU A 64 -1.29 4.99 -6.21
C LEU A 64 -0.38 6.20 -5.99
N ASN A 65 0.59 6.38 -6.88
CA ASN A 65 1.41 7.58 -6.96
C ASN A 65 1.07 8.35 -8.24
N ALA A 66 0.78 9.64 -8.11
CA ALA A 66 0.56 10.54 -9.22
C ALA A 66 1.64 11.63 -9.23
N HIS A 67 2.30 11.78 -10.36
CA HIS A 67 3.26 12.85 -10.59
C HIS A 67 2.69 13.82 -11.62
N PHE A 68 2.54 15.08 -11.22
CA PHE A 68 2.02 16.17 -12.05
C PHE A 68 3.15 17.08 -12.50
N THR A 69 3.12 17.50 -13.76
CA THR A 69 3.95 18.58 -14.29
C THR A 69 3.05 19.60 -14.96
N VAL A 70 2.89 20.75 -14.33
CA VAL A 70 2.17 21.89 -14.92
C VAL A 70 3.15 22.65 -15.79
N VAL A 71 2.82 22.77 -17.07
CA VAL A 71 3.66 23.43 -18.08
C VAL A 71 3.11 24.83 -18.37
N GLY A 72 3.97 25.81 -18.21
CA GLY A 72 3.69 27.21 -18.51
C GLY A 72 4.61 27.75 -19.61
N LEU A 73 4.83 29.06 -19.57
CA LEU A 73 5.77 29.77 -20.42
C LEU A 73 6.65 30.69 -19.54
N GLN A 74 7.96 30.44 -19.56
CA GLN A 74 8.92 31.25 -18.82
C GLN A 74 8.90 32.71 -19.28
N GLY A 75 9.07 33.64 -18.32
CA GLY A 75 9.17 35.04 -18.63
C GLY A 75 9.64 35.89 -17.48
N HIS A 76 9.86 37.18 -17.73
CA HIS A 76 10.24 38.15 -16.70
C HIS A 76 9.04 38.52 -15.82
N SER A 77 9.18 38.43 -14.49
CA SER A 77 8.11 38.69 -13.53
C SER A 77 7.50 40.12 -13.62
N ALA A 78 8.24 41.09 -14.13
CA ALA A 78 7.72 42.43 -14.39
C ALA A 78 6.81 42.53 -15.63
N TYR A 79 6.80 41.49 -16.49
CA TYR A 79 5.96 41.43 -17.69
C TYR A 79 5.14 40.15 -17.72
N PRO A 80 4.25 39.92 -16.71
CA PRO A 80 3.52 38.66 -16.58
C PRO A 80 2.61 38.33 -17.78
N HIS A 81 2.18 39.34 -18.52
CA HIS A 81 1.38 39.19 -19.77
C HIS A 81 2.15 38.52 -20.92
N ARG A 82 3.49 38.39 -20.82
CA ARG A 82 4.36 37.72 -21.80
C ARG A 82 4.78 36.31 -21.33
N ALA A 83 4.30 35.89 -20.19
CA ALA A 83 4.57 34.58 -19.61
C ALA A 83 3.26 33.83 -19.34
N LYS A 84 3.38 32.53 -19.06
CA LYS A 84 2.28 31.72 -18.54
C LYS A 84 2.76 31.07 -17.25
N ASN A 85 2.33 31.64 -16.11
CA ASN A 85 2.82 31.18 -14.82
C ASN A 85 2.17 29.85 -14.41
N PRO A 86 2.93 28.74 -14.25
CA PRO A 86 2.39 27.45 -13.84
C PRO A 86 2.07 27.38 -12.34
N LEU A 87 2.65 28.27 -11.51
CA LEU A 87 2.58 28.18 -10.05
C LEU A 87 1.15 28.37 -9.49
N PRO A 88 0.33 29.34 -9.93
CA PRO A 88 -1.04 29.45 -9.45
C PRO A 88 -1.89 28.22 -9.78
N ALA A 89 -1.68 27.62 -10.95
CA ALA A 89 -2.37 26.39 -11.37
C ALA A 89 -1.93 25.19 -10.50
N MET A 90 -0.64 25.02 -10.25
CA MET A 90 -0.12 23.98 -9.36
C MET A 90 -0.63 24.17 -7.93
N ALA A 91 -0.56 25.38 -7.38
CA ALA A 91 -1.05 25.67 -6.03
C ALA A 91 -2.55 25.32 -5.88
N ARG A 92 -3.37 25.66 -6.90
CA ARG A 92 -4.80 25.34 -6.88
C ARG A 92 -5.06 23.85 -6.99
N LEU A 93 -4.31 23.13 -7.84
CA LEU A 93 -4.41 21.68 -7.96
C LEU A 93 -4.11 20.99 -6.62
N ILE A 94 -3.02 21.36 -5.98
CA ILE A 94 -2.61 20.78 -4.69
C ILE A 94 -3.61 21.11 -3.58
N ASP A 95 -4.11 22.34 -3.51
CA ASP A 95 -5.15 22.74 -2.57
C ASP A 95 -6.41 21.86 -2.73
N GLN A 96 -6.90 21.70 -3.96
CA GLN A 96 -8.06 20.86 -4.25
C GLN A 96 -7.83 19.39 -3.85
N LEU A 97 -6.69 18.81 -4.22
CA LEU A 97 -6.40 17.40 -3.92
C LEU A 97 -6.23 17.16 -2.42
N SER A 98 -5.57 18.07 -1.70
CA SER A 98 -5.29 17.90 -0.26
C SER A 98 -6.50 18.19 0.64
N THR A 99 -7.47 18.94 0.14
CA THR A 99 -8.70 19.26 0.89
C THR A 99 -9.90 18.39 0.50
N SER A 100 -9.77 17.60 -0.57
CA SER A 100 -10.82 16.68 -1.01
C SER A 100 -10.88 15.44 -0.12
N GLU A 101 -12.08 15.10 0.28
CA GLU A 101 -12.39 13.86 0.97
C GLU A 101 -12.83 12.81 -0.07
N LEU A 102 -12.17 11.66 -0.11
CA LEU A 102 -12.50 10.58 -1.05
C LEU A 102 -13.67 9.72 -0.54
N ASP A 103 -13.65 9.42 0.77
CA ASP A 103 -14.65 8.59 1.46
C ASP A 103 -14.49 8.69 2.99
N GLN A 104 -15.42 8.06 3.73
CA GLN A 104 -15.42 8.02 5.21
C GLN A 104 -14.93 6.68 5.77
N GLY A 105 -14.33 5.84 4.93
CA GLY A 105 -13.99 4.46 5.29
C GLY A 105 -15.09 3.47 4.97
N THR A 106 -14.81 2.19 5.19
CA THR A 106 -15.75 1.09 4.99
C THR A 106 -15.81 0.21 6.24
N LYS A 107 -16.52 -0.90 6.18
CA LYS A 107 -16.65 -1.81 7.33
C LYS A 107 -15.29 -2.29 7.87
N HIS A 108 -14.29 -2.43 7.02
CA HIS A 108 -13.01 -3.03 7.36
C HIS A 108 -11.80 -2.12 7.07
N PHE A 109 -12.03 -0.95 6.50
CA PHE A 109 -10.99 -0.02 6.12
C PHE A 109 -11.23 1.37 6.69
N ASP A 110 -10.15 2.01 7.13
CA ASP A 110 -10.15 3.44 7.38
C ASP A 110 -10.40 4.23 6.07
N ALA A 111 -10.71 5.52 6.20
CA ALA A 111 -10.88 6.41 5.06
C ALA A 111 -9.64 6.46 4.17
N SER A 112 -9.86 6.61 2.88
CA SER A 112 -8.79 6.82 1.90
C SER A 112 -8.07 8.14 2.17
N THR A 113 -6.78 8.18 1.89
CA THR A 113 -5.94 9.35 2.20
C THR A 113 -5.19 9.83 0.98
N VAL A 114 -5.07 11.16 0.86
CA VAL A 114 -4.27 11.86 -0.15
C VAL A 114 -3.14 12.60 0.55
N ALA A 115 -1.90 12.27 0.21
CA ALA A 115 -0.72 12.90 0.77
C ALA A 115 0.12 13.57 -0.34
N VAL A 116 0.28 14.88 -0.26
CA VAL A 116 1.24 15.59 -1.12
C VAL A 116 2.64 15.37 -0.54
N VAL A 117 3.51 14.71 -1.30
CA VAL A 117 4.84 14.32 -0.83
C VAL A 117 5.98 15.15 -1.41
N ASN A 118 5.70 15.88 -2.50
CA ASN A 118 6.67 16.78 -3.10
C ASN A 118 5.97 17.88 -3.89
N ILE A 119 6.53 19.10 -3.84
CA ILE A 119 6.24 20.21 -4.76
C ILE A 119 7.59 20.85 -5.09
N ASP A 120 7.91 20.95 -6.38
CA ASP A 120 9.17 21.52 -6.84
C ASP A 120 8.98 22.38 -8.10
N THR A 121 9.74 23.45 -8.18
CA THR A 121 9.81 24.33 -9.34
C THR A 121 11.20 24.44 -9.95
N GLY A 122 12.22 24.12 -9.17
CA GLY A 122 13.64 24.27 -9.56
C GLY A 122 14.04 25.70 -9.93
N ASN A 123 13.28 26.72 -9.48
CA ASN A 123 13.49 28.12 -9.88
C ASN A 123 14.14 28.95 -8.77
N PRO A 124 15.46 29.23 -8.82
CA PRO A 124 16.15 30.05 -7.83
C PRO A 124 16.03 31.56 -8.10
N ALA A 125 15.54 31.98 -9.28
CA ALA A 125 15.52 33.37 -9.70
C ALA A 125 14.21 34.06 -9.26
N THR A 126 14.32 35.20 -8.56
CA THR A 126 13.18 35.95 -8.03
C THR A 126 12.46 36.80 -9.10
N ASN A 127 13.13 37.09 -10.21
CA ASN A 127 12.61 37.91 -11.30
C ASN A 127 12.18 37.09 -12.53
N VAL A 128 12.12 35.77 -12.43
CA VAL A 128 11.72 34.86 -13.52
C VAL A 128 10.50 34.04 -13.11
N ILE A 129 9.48 34.06 -13.96
CA ILE A 129 8.37 33.10 -13.91
C ILE A 129 8.87 31.79 -14.50
N PRO A 130 8.78 30.63 -13.80
CA PRO A 130 9.33 29.36 -14.28
C PRO A 130 8.54 28.81 -15.48
N ALA A 131 9.20 27.96 -16.28
CA ALA A 131 8.54 27.28 -17.40
C ALA A 131 7.61 26.15 -16.94
N GLN A 132 7.87 25.55 -15.78
CA GLN A 132 7.09 24.43 -15.25
C GLN A 132 7.16 24.36 -13.73
N SER A 133 6.24 23.62 -13.14
CA SER A 133 6.25 23.20 -11.74
C SER A 133 5.79 21.75 -11.66
N SER A 134 6.35 20.98 -10.73
CA SER A 134 5.98 19.59 -10.52
C SER A 134 5.51 19.32 -9.09
N ALA A 135 4.67 18.31 -8.93
CA ALA A 135 4.26 17.79 -7.63
C ALA A 135 4.07 16.27 -7.68
N THR A 136 4.24 15.63 -6.54
CA THR A 136 3.95 14.20 -6.38
C THR A 136 2.96 14.01 -5.24
N VAL A 137 1.96 13.18 -5.49
CA VAL A 137 0.91 12.83 -4.54
C VAL A 137 0.87 11.31 -4.38
N ASN A 138 0.84 10.83 -3.14
CA ASN A 138 0.57 9.44 -2.80
C ASN A 138 -0.86 9.30 -2.30
N ILE A 139 -1.59 8.33 -2.83
CA ILE A 139 -2.98 8.04 -2.44
C ILE A 139 -3.04 6.62 -1.92
N ARG A 140 -3.59 6.46 -0.71
CA ARG A 140 -3.95 5.16 -0.14
C ARG A 140 -5.46 5.05 -0.15
N PHE A 141 -5.98 4.07 -0.87
CA PHE A 141 -7.42 3.93 -1.07
C PHE A 141 -7.94 2.58 -0.56
N ASN A 142 -9.16 2.60 -0.06
CA ASN A 142 -9.86 1.44 0.46
C ASN A 142 -10.67 0.72 -0.63
N ASP A 143 -11.49 -0.26 -0.25
CA ASP A 143 -12.28 -1.10 -1.13
C ASP A 143 -13.53 -0.41 -1.74
N ALA A 144 -13.82 0.85 -1.37
CA ALA A 144 -14.80 1.68 -2.08
C ALA A 144 -14.26 2.22 -3.41
N HIS A 145 -12.94 2.13 -3.63
CA HIS A 145 -12.25 2.65 -4.81
C HIS A 145 -11.44 1.57 -5.53
N SER A 146 -11.09 1.87 -6.76
CA SER A 146 -10.10 1.15 -7.56
C SER A 146 -9.04 2.12 -8.06
N GLY A 147 -7.89 1.63 -8.47
CA GLY A 147 -6.87 2.45 -9.11
C GLY A 147 -7.42 3.22 -10.32
N LYS A 148 -8.38 2.61 -11.04
CA LYS A 148 -9.08 3.29 -12.14
C LYS A 148 -9.94 4.45 -11.65
N SER A 149 -10.79 4.25 -10.64
CA SER A 149 -11.67 5.32 -10.13
C SER A 149 -10.87 6.50 -9.56
N ILE A 150 -9.76 6.22 -8.86
CA ILE A 150 -8.84 7.27 -8.39
C ILE A 150 -8.16 7.99 -9.56
N THR A 151 -7.77 7.27 -10.61
CA THR A 151 -7.21 7.87 -11.84
C THR A 151 -8.23 8.79 -12.51
N ASP A 152 -9.49 8.37 -12.63
CA ASP A 152 -10.56 9.17 -13.21
C ASP A 152 -10.84 10.43 -12.37
N TRP A 153 -10.83 10.30 -11.03
CA TRP A 153 -10.96 11.42 -10.10
C TRP A 153 -9.80 12.44 -10.25
N LEU A 154 -8.54 11.97 -10.33
CA LEU A 154 -7.38 12.84 -10.56
C LEU A 154 -7.50 13.57 -11.91
N LYS A 155 -7.98 12.86 -12.94
CA LYS A 155 -8.19 13.45 -14.28
C LYS A 155 -9.22 14.58 -14.24
N GLN A 156 -10.33 14.44 -13.53
CA GLN A 156 -11.32 15.51 -13.38
C GLN A 156 -10.69 16.77 -12.78
N HIS A 157 -9.91 16.64 -11.69
CA HIS A 157 -9.22 17.77 -11.07
C HIS A 157 -8.22 18.43 -12.02
N THR A 158 -7.44 17.65 -12.78
CA THR A 158 -6.49 18.23 -13.74
C THR A 158 -7.19 18.92 -14.91
N ASP A 159 -8.28 18.35 -15.43
CA ASP A 159 -9.08 18.95 -16.51
C ASP A 159 -9.69 20.30 -16.04
N ASP A 160 -10.18 20.39 -14.81
CA ASP A 160 -10.71 21.63 -14.24
C ASP A 160 -9.62 22.73 -14.12
N ILE A 161 -8.40 22.35 -13.72
CA ILE A 161 -7.26 23.27 -13.66
C ILE A 161 -6.83 23.72 -15.04
N ILE A 162 -6.75 22.82 -16.01
CA ILE A 162 -6.42 23.13 -17.41
C ILE A 162 -7.41 24.16 -17.96
N ASN A 163 -8.70 23.91 -17.75
CA ASN A 163 -9.77 24.82 -18.23
C ASN A 163 -9.73 26.18 -17.55
N THR A 164 -9.42 26.22 -16.24
CA THR A 164 -9.41 27.45 -15.45
C THR A 164 -8.21 28.35 -15.75
N PHE A 165 -7.01 27.76 -15.88
CA PHE A 165 -5.75 28.49 -16.00
C PHE A 165 -5.18 28.50 -17.42
N GLY A 166 -5.74 27.68 -18.31
CA GLY A 166 -5.28 27.55 -19.68
C GLY A 166 -3.86 26.97 -19.80
N VAL A 167 -3.36 26.25 -18.81
CA VAL A 167 -2.05 25.57 -18.77
C VAL A 167 -2.18 24.15 -19.29
N ASP A 168 -1.04 23.52 -19.61
CA ASP A 168 -0.99 22.08 -19.86
C ASP A 168 -0.54 21.35 -18.61
N ILE A 169 -1.13 20.18 -18.34
CA ILE A 169 -0.75 19.32 -17.21
C ILE A 169 -0.44 17.92 -17.74
N ASN A 170 0.81 17.50 -17.54
CA ASN A 170 1.22 16.12 -17.79
C ASN A 170 1.11 15.33 -16.48
N THR A 171 0.32 14.26 -16.48
CA THR A 171 0.13 13.39 -15.33
C THR A 171 0.71 12.00 -15.60
N LYS A 172 1.60 11.53 -14.73
CA LYS A 172 2.10 10.15 -14.74
C LYS A 172 1.56 9.45 -13.49
N ILE A 173 0.87 8.34 -13.70
CA ILE A 173 0.25 7.54 -12.63
C ILE A 173 0.92 6.18 -12.56
N HIS A 174 1.23 5.76 -11.34
CA HIS A 174 1.71 4.42 -11.03
C HIS A 174 0.84 3.82 -9.92
N ILE A 175 0.13 2.74 -10.23
CA ILE A 175 -0.65 1.96 -9.27
C ILE A 175 0.24 0.83 -8.77
N SER A 176 0.61 0.88 -7.49
CA SER A 176 1.46 -0.15 -6.84
C SER A 176 0.65 -1.39 -6.47
N GLY A 177 -0.66 -1.25 -6.25
CA GLY A 177 -1.58 -2.36 -5.96
C GLY A 177 -3.00 -1.86 -5.70
N GLU A 178 -3.97 -2.73 -5.98
CA GLU A 178 -5.37 -2.52 -5.61
C GLU A 178 -5.58 -2.81 -4.12
N SER A 179 -6.63 -2.27 -3.55
CA SER A 179 -7.09 -2.69 -2.23
C SER A 179 -7.63 -4.11 -2.28
N PHE A 180 -7.45 -4.86 -1.21
CA PHE A 180 -8.02 -6.19 -1.09
C PHE A 180 -8.37 -6.51 0.36
N ILE A 181 -9.29 -7.46 0.52
CA ILE A 181 -9.64 -8.05 1.81
C ILE A 181 -9.93 -9.54 1.64
N THR A 182 -9.36 -10.35 2.53
CA THR A 182 -9.86 -11.70 2.83
C THR A 182 -10.90 -11.54 3.95
N PRO A 183 -12.19 -11.70 3.66
CA PRO A 183 -13.22 -11.55 4.69
C PRO A 183 -12.93 -12.46 5.89
N PRO A 184 -13.20 -12.01 7.13
CA PRO A 184 -13.05 -12.86 8.30
C PRO A 184 -13.77 -14.20 8.11
N GLY A 185 -13.06 -15.31 8.35
CA GLY A 185 -13.56 -16.66 8.08
C GLY A 185 -12.75 -17.72 8.80
N THR A 186 -12.89 -18.98 8.38
CA THR A 186 -12.29 -20.15 9.06
C THR A 186 -10.79 -19.97 9.29
N PHE A 187 -10.03 -19.56 8.27
CA PHE A 187 -8.58 -19.44 8.38
C PHE A 187 -8.15 -18.27 9.26
N SER A 188 -8.72 -17.07 9.07
CA SER A 188 -8.40 -15.92 9.93
C SER A 188 -8.77 -16.16 11.40
N ASN A 189 -9.88 -16.86 11.65
CA ASN A 189 -10.29 -17.22 13.01
C ASN A 189 -9.33 -18.27 13.63
N LEU A 190 -8.85 -19.23 12.85
CA LEU A 190 -7.84 -20.19 13.30
C LEU A 190 -6.53 -19.47 13.68
N VAL A 191 -6.05 -18.57 12.83
CA VAL A 191 -4.85 -17.76 13.13
C VAL A 191 -5.06 -16.91 14.36
N ALA A 192 -6.20 -16.21 14.48
CA ALA A 192 -6.53 -15.37 15.63
C ALA A 192 -6.57 -16.19 16.94
N ARG A 193 -7.15 -17.38 16.92
CA ARG A 193 -7.19 -18.28 18.07
C ARG A 193 -5.78 -18.75 18.46
N ALA A 194 -4.95 -19.12 17.50
CA ALA A 194 -3.57 -19.53 17.76
C ALA A 194 -2.77 -18.40 18.42
N VAL A 195 -2.92 -17.16 17.89
CA VAL A 195 -2.31 -15.96 18.47
C VAL A 195 -2.80 -15.73 19.89
N GLN A 196 -4.11 -15.79 20.13
CA GLN A 196 -4.70 -15.56 21.44
C GLN A 196 -4.20 -16.57 22.47
N VAL A 197 -4.13 -17.85 22.13
CA VAL A 197 -3.65 -18.89 23.04
C VAL A 197 -2.18 -18.70 23.41
N GLU A 198 -1.34 -18.33 22.44
CA GLU A 198 0.11 -18.18 22.66
C GLU A 198 0.51 -16.86 23.30
N THR A 199 -0.28 -15.79 23.10
CA THR A 199 0.05 -14.45 23.61
C THR A 199 -0.85 -13.98 24.73
N ASN A 200 -1.95 -14.69 25.00
CA ASN A 200 -3.04 -14.28 25.90
C ASN A 200 -3.65 -12.93 25.48
N ARG A 201 -3.62 -12.61 24.19
CA ARG A 201 -4.14 -11.37 23.59
C ARG A 201 -5.03 -11.69 22.39
N GLU A 202 -6.22 -11.12 22.35
CA GLU A 202 -7.09 -11.18 21.19
C GLU A 202 -6.57 -10.20 20.12
N PRO A 203 -6.16 -10.68 18.94
CA PRO A 203 -5.62 -9.81 17.90
C PRO A 203 -6.70 -9.02 17.19
N VAL A 204 -6.39 -7.77 16.81
CA VAL A 204 -7.25 -6.98 15.95
C VAL A 204 -7.08 -7.45 14.50
N LEU A 205 -8.19 -7.74 13.81
CA LEU A 205 -8.18 -7.95 12.37
C LEU A 205 -8.16 -6.59 11.66
N SER A 206 -7.13 -6.32 10.87
CA SER A 206 -6.84 -5.00 10.34
C SER A 206 -6.48 -5.02 8.86
N THR A 207 -6.73 -3.91 8.18
CA THR A 207 -6.34 -3.64 6.79
C THR A 207 -5.36 -2.46 6.68
N SER A 208 -4.91 -1.93 7.83
CA SER A 208 -4.00 -0.77 7.88
C SER A 208 -2.57 -1.12 7.43
N GLY A 209 -1.77 -0.10 7.18
CA GLY A 209 -0.36 -0.23 6.80
C GLY A 209 -0.08 -0.12 5.31
N GLY A 210 1.15 -0.47 4.94
CA GLY A 210 1.62 -0.50 3.56
C GLY A 210 1.08 -1.69 2.77
N THR A 211 1.57 -1.84 1.54
CA THR A 211 1.26 -3.02 0.72
C THR A 211 2.19 -4.18 1.07
N SER A 212 1.88 -5.39 0.63
CA SER A 212 2.69 -6.60 0.81
C SER A 212 2.43 -7.57 -0.33
N ASP A 213 3.18 -8.67 -0.41
CA ASP A 213 2.99 -9.71 -1.40
C ASP A 213 1.65 -10.47 -1.28
N ALA A 214 0.94 -10.33 -0.17
CA ALA A 214 -0.42 -10.82 -0.02
C ALA A 214 -1.36 -10.29 -1.12
N ARG A 215 -1.07 -9.10 -1.70
CA ARG A 215 -1.80 -8.52 -2.85
C ARG A 215 -1.82 -9.43 -4.08
N PHE A 216 -0.80 -10.25 -4.26
CA PHE A 216 -0.71 -11.21 -5.36
C PHE A 216 -1.38 -12.54 -5.00
N VAL A 217 -1.15 -13.01 -3.78
CA VAL A 217 -1.65 -14.28 -3.28
C VAL A 217 -3.17 -14.31 -3.17
N GLN A 218 -3.80 -13.19 -2.84
CA GLN A 218 -5.24 -13.07 -2.62
C GLN A 218 -6.11 -13.49 -3.82
N HIS A 219 -5.52 -13.56 -5.02
CA HIS A 219 -6.19 -14.04 -6.23
C HIS A 219 -6.19 -15.57 -6.37
N HIS A 220 -5.47 -16.27 -5.49
CA HIS A 220 -5.28 -17.73 -5.55
C HIS A 220 -5.95 -18.46 -4.38
N CYS A 221 -5.89 -17.88 -3.18
CA CYS A 221 -6.48 -18.47 -1.97
C CYS A 221 -6.75 -17.39 -0.91
N PRO A 222 -7.53 -17.71 0.15
CA PRO A 222 -7.61 -16.86 1.34
C PRO A 222 -6.23 -16.62 1.93
N VAL A 223 -5.86 -15.35 2.14
CA VAL A 223 -4.56 -14.94 2.66
C VAL A 223 -4.72 -14.13 3.94
N VAL A 224 -3.88 -14.42 4.91
CA VAL A 224 -3.77 -13.70 6.18
C VAL A 224 -2.30 -13.36 6.39
N GLU A 225 -2.01 -12.20 6.97
CA GLU A 225 -0.63 -11.83 7.30
C GLU A 225 -0.49 -11.75 8.82
N PHE A 226 0.55 -12.38 9.33
CA PHE A 226 0.91 -12.30 10.74
C PHE A 226 2.40 -12.57 10.91
N GLY A 227 3.07 -11.74 11.73
CA GLY A 227 4.49 -11.92 12.01
C GLY A 227 4.97 -11.09 13.20
N LEU A 228 6.18 -10.62 13.09
CA LEU A 228 6.91 -9.95 14.17
C LEU A 228 6.35 -8.55 14.48
N VAL A 229 6.94 -7.94 15.52
CA VAL A 229 6.72 -6.54 15.85
C VAL A 229 7.54 -5.67 14.92
N GLY A 230 6.87 -4.74 14.21
CA GLY A 230 7.47 -3.86 13.21
C GLY A 230 7.93 -2.50 13.74
N LYS A 231 8.17 -2.36 15.05
CA LYS A 231 8.46 -1.07 15.71
C LYS A 231 9.65 -0.29 15.12
N THR A 232 10.66 -1.00 14.62
CA THR A 232 11.86 -0.39 14.01
C THR A 232 11.99 -0.68 12.53
N MET A 233 10.92 -1.14 11.89
CA MET A 233 10.88 -1.44 10.47
C MET A 233 11.29 -0.22 9.64
N HIS A 234 12.17 -0.41 8.67
CA HIS A 234 12.74 0.61 7.78
C HIS A 234 13.53 1.72 8.51
N GLN A 235 13.92 1.51 9.78
CA GLN A 235 14.77 2.44 10.52
C GLN A 235 16.24 2.01 10.49
N VAL A 236 17.14 2.96 10.75
CA VAL A 236 18.53 2.63 11.04
C VAL A 236 18.57 1.77 12.30
N ASP A 237 19.39 0.72 12.31
CA ASP A 237 19.46 -0.30 13.37
C ASP A 237 18.13 -1.07 13.54
N GLU A 238 17.47 -1.42 12.45
CA GLU A 238 16.30 -2.29 12.45
C GLU A 238 16.58 -3.56 13.24
N ARG A 239 15.70 -3.89 14.17
CA ARG A 239 15.89 -5.01 15.10
C ARG A 239 14.58 -5.59 15.61
N VAL A 240 14.68 -6.82 16.12
CA VAL A 240 13.57 -7.51 16.78
C VAL A 240 14.08 -8.15 18.06
N GLU A 241 13.22 -8.27 19.06
CA GLU A 241 13.53 -9.01 20.28
C GLU A 241 13.57 -10.52 20.01
N ILE A 242 14.60 -11.23 20.51
CA ILE A 242 14.73 -12.68 20.35
C ILE A 242 13.51 -13.42 20.92
N ALA A 243 12.94 -12.91 22.02
CA ALA A 243 11.71 -13.46 22.61
C ALA A 243 10.52 -13.45 21.63
N HIS A 244 10.43 -12.42 20.76
CA HIS A 244 9.39 -12.37 19.73
C HIS A 244 9.57 -13.44 18.65
N ILE A 245 10.81 -13.78 18.27
CA ILE A 245 11.10 -14.87 17.33
C ILE A 245 10.63 -16.22 17.92
N HIS A 246 10.96 -16.48 19.19
CA HIS A 246 10.49 -17.69 19.86
C HIS A 246 8.97 -17.75 19.97
N LYS A 247 8.34 -16.63 20.28
CA LYS A 247 6.89 -16.53 20.37
C LYS A 247 6.22 -16.76 19.01
N LEU A 248 6.76 -16.15 17.93
CA LEU A 248 6.27 -16.38 16.57
C LEU A 248 6.37 -17.84 16.16
N LYS A 249 7.49 -18.51 16.47
CA LYS A 249 7.65 -19.95 16.25
C LYS A 249 6.55 -20.76 16.94
N SER A 250 6.23 -20.45 18.21
CA SER A 250 5.16 -21.15 18.95
C SER A 250 3.80 -20.95 18.28
N ILE A 251 3.50 -19.71 17.85
CA ILE A 251 2.25 -19.36 17.17
C ILE A 251 2.15 -20.14 15.84
N TYR A 252 3.19 -20.12 15.01
CA TYR A 252 3.18 -20.83 13.72
C TYR A 252 3.08 -22.34 13.92
N THR A 253 3.74 -22.90 14.92
CA THR A 253 3.61 -24.32 15.26
C THR A 253 2.17 -24.67 15.61
N ARG A 254 1.50 -23.81 16.39
CA ARG A 254 0.08 -24.01 16.75
C ARG A 254 -0.83 -23.89 15.53
N ILE A 255 -0.64 -22.86 14.69
CA ILE A 255 -1.42 -22.69 13.44
C ILE A 255 -1.34 -23.97 12.59
N LEU A 256 -0.13 -24.50 12.37
CA LEU A 256 0.05 -25.74 11.61
C LEU A 256 -0.62 -26.94 12.27
N SER A 257 -0.48 -27.06 13.59
CA SER A 257 -1.14 -28.15 14.34
C SER A 257 -2.66 -28.07 14.21
N ASP A 258 -3.24 -26.90 14.46
CA ASP A 258 -4.69 -26.71 14.44
C ASP A 258 -5.29 -26.77 13.03
N TYR A 259 -4.49 -26.49 11.99
CA TYR A 259 -4.93 -26.54 10.59
C TYR A 259 -5.04 -27.98 10.05
N PHE A 260 -4.15 -28.88 10.48
CA PHE A 260 -4.08 -30.26 9.98
C PHE A 260 -4.76 -31.28 10.92
N THR A 261 -5.44 -30.83 11.97
CA THR A 261 -6.23 -31.70 12.84
C THR A 261 -7.67 -31.76 12.38
#